data_8f7419f4dee64596e7bbe8245f4cabad
#
_entry.id   8f7419f4dee64596e7bbe8245f4cabad
#
_cell.length_a   1.000
_cell.length_b   1.000
_cell.length_c   1.000
_cell.angle_alpha   90.00
_cell.angle_beta   90.00
_cell.angle_gamma   90.00
#
_symmetry.space_group_name_H-M   'P 1'
#
loop_
_entity.id
_entity.type
_entity.pdbx_description
1 polymer ?
#
loop_
_entity_poly.entity_id
_entity_poly.type
_entity_poly.pdbx_seq_one_letter_code
_entity_poly.pdbx_strand_id
1 'polypeptide(L)'
;MANKIRATIKTDGVGAFRHGLYVGVLARINQSLENGYYIEAITLLESIISDRLESICNEVNQNNEDAFSVLGTLINHARRIDLSEDWSDMLNKLDEWRKKRNSAIHEMAKIEDGNMTPLVDRYATCKDIVEEGKVLFRDIDNNIRKYRNK
;
A
#
# COMPACT_ATOMS: atom_id res chain seq x y z
N MET A 1 5.16 17.22 17.79
CA MET A 1 4.80 16.07 16.94
C MET A 1 5.36 14.81 17.55
N ALA A 2 4.58 13.76 17.62
CA ALA A 2 5.09 12.47 18.07
C ALA A 2 6.08 11.94 17.01
N ASN A 3 7.25 11.52 17.45
CA ASN A 3 8.21 10.84 16.58
C ASN A 3 7.61 9.52 16.15
N LYS A 4 7.46 9.34 14.85
CA LYS A 4 6.99 8.08 14.31
C LYS A 4 8.17 7.10 14.23
N ILE A 5 7.99 5.94 14.84
CA ILE A 5 9.02 4.89 14.84
C ILE A 5 8.92 4.10 13.55
N ARG A 6 10.01 4.03 12.81
CA ARG A 6 10.12 3.24 11.58
C ARG A 6 10.69 1.86 11.87
N ALA A 7 10.19 0.85 11.20
CA ALA A 7 10.59 -0.52 11.43
C ALA A 7 11.79 -0.97 10.58
N THR A 8 12.77 -0.17 10.50
CA THR A 8 14.01 -0.56 9.82
C THR A 8 14.92 -1.43 10.70
N ILE A 9 14.71 -1.41 12.00
CA ILE A 9 15.58 -2.10 12.96
C ILE A 9 14.70 -2.94 13.87
N LYS A 10 15.11 -4.20 14.10
CA LYS A 10 14.55 -5.05 15.14
C LYS A 10 14.97 -4.48 16.49
N THR A 11 14.22 -3.55 17.03
CA THR A 11 14.32 -3.14 18.41
C THR A 11 13.34 -3.98 19.23
N ASP A 12 13.74 -4.38 20.42
CA ASP A 12 12.95 -5.21 21.31
C ASP A 12 11.53 -4.65 21.49
N GLY A 13 10.53 -5.43 21.13
CA GLY A 13 9.12 -5.11 21.24
C GLY A 13 8.51 -4.34 20.06
N VAL A 14 9.24 -3.53 19.32
CA VAL A 14 8.69 -2.76 18.19
C VAL A 14 8.34 -3.68 17.02
N GLY A 15 9.18 -4.64 16.69
CA GLY A 15 8.91 -5.61 15.63
C GLY A 15 7.71 -6.48 15.93
N ALA A 16 7.55 -6.96 17.17
CA ALA A 16 6.39 -7.75 17.59
C ALA A 16 5.11 -6.92 17.57
N PHE A 17 5.16 -5.68 18.04
CA PHE A 17 4.02 -4.75 18.00
C PHE A 17 3.58 -4.46 16.56
N ARG A 18 4.54 -4.20 15.66
CA ARG A 18 4.25 -3.98 14.25
C ARG A 18 3.62 -5.20 13.60
N HIS A 19 4.13 -6.41 13.87
CA HIS A 19 3.54 -7.63 13.37
C HIS A 19 2.07 -7.75 13.81
N GLY A 20 1.78 -7.46 15.07
CA GLY A 20 0.41 -7.41 15.59
C GLY A 20 -0.47 -6.38 14.87
N LEU A 21 0.06 -5.19 14.58
CA LEU A 21 -0.65 -4.18 13.79
C LEU A 21 -0.98 -4.69 12.37
N TYR A 22 -0.03 -5.31 11.69
CA TYR A 22 -0.27 -5.87 10.36
C TYR A 22 -1.33 -6.96 10.37
N VAL A 23 -1.27 -7.87 11.33
CA VAL A 23 -2.30 -8.91 11.50
C VAL A 23 -3.68 -8.28 11.71
N GLY A 24 -3.76 -7.28 12.59
CA GLY A 24 -5.00 -6.56 12.87
C GLY A 24 -5.53 -5.80 11.66
N VAL A 25 -4.66 -5.10 10.93
CA VAL A 25 -5.04 -4.35 9.71
C VAL A 25 -5.51 -5.30 8.61
N LEU A 26 -4.81 -6.42 8.38
CA LEU A 26 -5.23 -7.42 7.39
C LEU A 26 -6.58 -8.05 7.73
N ALA A 27 -6.82 -8.35 9.01
CA ALA A 27 -8.11 -8.84 9.48
C ALA A 27 -9.22 -7.81 9.23
N ARG A 28 -8.95 -6.52 9.47
CA ARG A 28 -9.90 -5.43 9.22
C ARG A 28 -10.17 -5.23 7.73
N ILE A 29 -9.16 -5.36 6.88
CA ILE A 29 -9.33 -5.30 5.43
C ILE A 29 -10.28 -6.41 4.96
N ASN A 30 -10.09 -7.65 5.42
CA ASN A 30 -10.94 -8.77 5.07
C ASN A 30 -12.37 -8.57 5.57
N GLN A 31 -12.54 -8.11 6.80
CA GLN A 31 -13.85 -7.79 7.37
C GLN A 31 -14.55 -6.67 6.59
N SER A 32 -13.82 -5.63 6.22
CA SER A 32 -14.37 -4.52 5.43
C SER A 32 -14.78 -4.99 4.03
N LEU A 33 -13.98 -5.87 3.40
CA LEU A 33 -14.31 -6.46 2.11
C LEU A 33 -15.59 -7.31 2.18
N GLU A 34 -15.72 -8.15 3.19
CA GLU A 34 -16.91 -8.99 3.42
C GLU A 34 -18.18 -8.15 3.65
N ASN A 35 -18.05 -7.03 4.36
CA ASN A 35 -19.16 -6.14 4.67
C ASN A 35 -19.45 -5.08 3.60
N GLY A 36 -18.68 -5.05 2.51
CA GLY A 36 -18.86 -4.09 1.44
C GLY A 36 -18.29 -2.69 1.72
N TYR A 37 -17.42 -2.54 2.72
CA TYR A 37 -16.74 -1.28 3.05
C TYR A 37 -15.44 -1.14 2.26
N TYR A 38 -15.56 -1.02 0.94
CA TYR A 38 -14.41 -1.09 0.02
C TYR A 38 -13.47 0.10 0.15
N ILE A 39 -13.97 1.30 0.38
CA ILE A 39 -13.13 2.49 0.56
C ILE A 39 -12.30 2.39 1.83
N GLU A 40 -12.87 1.87 2.93
CA GLU A 40 -12.12 1.59 4.15
C GLU A 40 -11.00 0.58 3.88
N ALA A 41 -11.31 -0.51 3.20
CA ALA A 41 -10.33 -1.54 2.84
C ALA A 41 -9.20 -0.98 1.99
N ILE A 42 -9.50 -0.15 0.99
CA ILE A 42 -8.51 0.52 0.13
C ILE A 42 -7.59 1.42 0.97
N THR A 43 -8.15 2.19 1.88
CA THR A 43 -7.39 3.10 2.75
C THR A 43 -6.42 2.34 3.65
N LEU A 44 -6.87 1.24 4.24
CA LEU A 44 -6.03 0.38 5.07
C LEU A 44 -4.93 -0.32 4.24
N LEU A 45 -5.25 -0.79 3.04
CA LEU A 45 -4.27 -1.37 2.12
C LEU A 45 -3.19 -0.36 1.74
N GLU A 46 -3.56 0.86 1.40
CA GLU A 46 -2.58 1.90 1.10
C GLU A 46 -1.66 2.17 2.29
N SER A 47 -2.21 2.18 3.50
CA SER A 47 -1.42 2.39 4.72
C SER A 47 -0.36 1.31 4.90
N ILE A 48 -0.72 0.03 4.81
CA ILE A 48 0.25 -1.05 5.01
C ILE A 48 1.22 -1.20 3.84
N ILE A 49 0.78 -0.97 2.60
CA ILE A 49 1.65 -0.97 1.42
C ILE A 49 2.68 0.14 1.54
N SER A 50 2.25 1.35 1.89
CA SER A 50 3.15 2.49 2.06
C SER A 50 4.17 2.25 3.16
N ASP A 51 3.75 1.70 4.29
CA ASP A 51 4.65 1.39 5.40
C ASP A 51 5.70 0.34 5.02
N ARG A 52 5.30 -0.71 4.30
CA ARG A 52 6.24 -1.74 3.83
C ARG A 52 7.23 -1.18 2.82
N LEU A 53 6.75 -0.39 1.88
CA LEU A 53 7.61 0.22 0.86
C LEU A 53 8.59 1.22 1.48
N GLU A 54 8.12 2.03 2.41
CA GLU A 54 8.98 2.95 3.16
C GLU A 54 10.05 2.20 3.96
N SER A 55 9.68 1.10 4.59
CA SER A 55 10.61 0.27 5.35
C SER A 55 11.78 -0.23 4.50
N ILE A 56 11.50 -0.77 3.31
CA ILE A 56 12.58 -1.26 2.43
C ILE A 56 13.42 -0.12 1.84
N CYS A 57 12.81 0.99 1.47
CA CYS A 57 13.54 2.17 0.99
C CYS A 57 14.52 2.69 2.04
N ASN A 58 14.10 2.80 3.28
CA ASN A 58 14.96 3.25 4.37
C ASN A 58 16.06 2.24 4.71
N GLU A 59 15.75 0.95 4.64
CA GLU A 59 16.74 -0.12 4.88
C GLU A 59 17.85 -0.09 3.84
N VAL A 60 17.51 0.05 2.56
CA VAL A 60 18.49 0.09 1.46
C VAL A 60 19.31 1.38 1.46
N ASN A 61 18.68 2.52 1.69
CA ASN A 61 19.36 3.82 1.69
C ASN A 61 20.07 4.15 2.99
N GLN A 62 19.87 3.36 4.04
CA GLN A 62 20.36 3.67 5.40
C GLN A 62 19.97 5.08 5.86
N ASN A 63 18.86 5.58 5.35
CA ASN A 63 18.39 6.93 5.58
C ASN A 63 17.14 6.90 6.47
N ASN A 64 17.20 7.60 7.59
CA ASN A 64 16.11 7.68 8.55
C ASN A 64 15.35 9.02 8.46
N GLU A 65 15.60 9.82 7.44
CA GLU A 65 15.21 11.23 7.45
C GLU A 65 13.76 11.51 7.10
N ASP A 66 13.04 10.60 6.42
CA ASP A 66 11.74 11.00 5.91
C ASP A 66 10.55 10.34 6.57
N ALA A 67 9.86 11.20 7.29
CA ALA A 67 8.53 10.94 7.74
C ALA A 67 7.54 11.05 6.57
N PHE A 68 6.75 9.99 6.30
CA PHE A 68 5.51 10.07 5.54
C PHE A 68 5.56 10.68 4.16
N SER A 69 6.14 9.96 3.26
CA SER A 69 5.90 10.18 1.85
C SER A 69 4.58 9.51 1.42
N VAL A 70 3.85 10.17 0.55
CA VAL A 70 2.70 9.57 -0.13
C VAL A 70 3.16 8.41 -1.03
N LEU A 71 2.27 7.49 -1.31
CA LEU A 71 2.61 6.27 -2.05
C LEU A 71 3.32 6.53 -3.39
N GLY A 72 2.90 7.53 -4.15
CA GLY A 72 3.55 7.88 -5.41
C GLY A 72 5.02 8.29 -5.23
N THR A 73 5.33 9.03 -4.20
CA THR A 73 6.71 9.41 -3.86
C THR A 73 7.54 8.19 -3.44
N LEU A 74 6.97 7.29 -2.64
CA LEU A 74 7.62 6.06 -2.23
C LEU A 74 7.93 5.13 -3.42
N ILE A 75 7.02 5.02 -4.37
CA ILE A 75 7.25 4.26 -5.60
C ILE A 75 8.43 4.85 -6.38
N ASN A 76 8.50 6.17 -6.51
CA ASN A 76 9.61 6.83 -7.19
C ASN A 76 10.94 6.65 -6.45
N HIS A 77 10.94 6.70 -5.13
CA HIS A 77 12.13 6.37 -4.32
C HIS A 77 12.57 4.92 -4.52
N ALA A 78 11.63 3.97 -4.49
CA ALA A 78 11.93 2.56 -4.72
C ALA A 78 12.52 2.29 -6.11
N ARG A 79 12.09 3.03 -7.12
CA ARG A 79 12.64 2.92 -8.48
C ARG A 79 14.09 3.41 -8.60
N ARG A 80 14.55 4.26 -7.69
CA ARG A 80 15.90 4.83 -7.70
C ARG A 80 16.90 4.03 -6.91
N ILE A 81 16.47 3.15 -6.04
CA ILE A 81 17.35 2.29 -5.26
C ILE A 81 17.63 1.00 -6.01
N ASP A 82 18.80 0.41 -5.76
CA ASP A 82 19.25 -0.80 -6.42
C ASP A 82 18.53 -2.04 -5.88
N LEU A 83 17.34 -2.25 -6.40
CA LEU A 83 16.52 -3.44 -6.18
C LEU A 83 16.60 -4.32 -7.43
N SER A 84 16.39 -5.63 -7.27
CA SER A 84 16.41 -6.58 -8.39
C SER A 84 15.35 -6.27 -9.45
N GLU A 85 15.49 -6.83 -10.66
CA GLU A 85 14.54 -6.63 -11.77
C GLU A 85 13.08 -6.97 -11.40
N ASP A 86 12.87 -7.95 -10.52
CA ASP A 86 11.54 -8.33 -10.03
C ASP A 86 10.77 -7.15 -9.40
N TRP A 87 11.48 -6.17 -8.84
CA TRP A 87 10.90 -4.99 -8.26
C TRP A 87 10.34 -4.02 -9.30
N SER A 88 10.96 -3.91 -10.46
CA SER A 88 10.53 -2.99 -11.51
C SER A 88 9.10 -3.29 -11.98
N ASP A 89 8.80 -4.55 -12.27
CA ASP A 89 7.46 -4.96 -12.70
C ASP A 89 6.42 -4.74 -11.59
N MET A 90 6.76 -5.13 -10.37
CA MET A 90 5.88 -4.94 -9.22
C MET A 90 5.59 -3.45 -8.94
N LEU A 91 6.61 -2.59 -9.02
CA LEU A 91 6.43 -1.15 -8.82
C LEU A 91 5.56 -0.51 -9.91
N ASN A 92 5.67 -0.99 -11.15
CA ASN A 92 4.79 -0.56 -12.22
C ASN A 92 3.33 -0.95 -11.96
N LYS A 93 3.08 -2.18 -11.54
CA LYS A 93 1.74 -2.65 -11.14
C LYS A 93 1.20 -1.85 -9.96
N LEU A 94 2.04 -1.55 -8.99
CA LEU A 94 1.66 -0.74 -7.83
C LEU A 94 1.30 0.70 -8.23
N ASP A 95 2.04 1.31 -9.15
CA ASP A 95 1.72 2.65 -9.66
C ASP A 95 0.40 2.68 -10.44
N GLU A 96 0.13 1.65 -11.24
CA GLU A 96 -1.16 1.51 -11.91
C GLU A 96 -2.32 1.32 -10.91
N TRP A 97 -2.11 0.51 -9.88
CA TRP A 97 -3.09 0.37 -8.79
C TRP A 97 -3.36 1.70 -8.08
N ARG A 98 -2.32 2.46 -7.78
CA ARG A 98 -2.42 3.79 -7.17
C ARG A 98 -3.27 4.74 -8.03
N LYS A 99 -3.04 4.73 -9.33
CA LYS A 99 -3.81 5.56 -10.28
C LYS A 99 -5.28 5.14 -10.33
N LYS A 100 -5.56 3.85 -10.42
CA LYS A 100 -6.94 3.31 -10.38
C LYS A 100 -7.65 3.70 -9.08
N ARG A 101 -6.97 3.56 -7.95
CA ARG A 101 -7.51 3.93 -6.64
C ARG A 101 -7.82 5.42 -6.57
N ASN A 102 -6.89 6.26 -7.01
CA ASN A 102 -7.09 7.70 -7.04
C ASN A 102 -8.30 8.08 -7.89
N SER A 103 -8.37 7.55 -9.10
CA SER A 103 -9.49 7.79 -10.01
C SER A 103 -10.82 7.35 -9.39
N ALA A 104 -10.90 6.13 -8.87
CA ALA A 104 -12.14 5.60 -8.29
C ALA A 104 -12.63 6.43 -7.10
N ILE A 105 -11.74 6.88 -6.21
CA ILE A 105 -12.13 7.67 -5.04
C ILE A 105 -12.45 9.11 -5.41
N HIS A 106 -11.61 9.75 -6.20
CA HIS A 106 -11.80 11.16 -6.56
C HIS A 106 -12.96 11.39 -7.55
N GLU A 107 -13.27 10.39 -8.36
CA GLU A 107 -14.35 10.46 -9.36
C GLU A 107 -15.67 9.88 -8.87
N MET A 108 -15.75 9.43 -7.63
CA MET A 108 -16.95 8.78 -7.09
C MET A 108 -18.23 9.62 -7.25
N ALA A 109 -18.13 10.92 -7.09
CA ALA A 109 -19.24 11.87 -7.23
C ALA A 109 -19.12 12.78 -8.46
N LYS A 110 -18.12 12.58 -9.33
CA LYS A 110 -17.97 13.40 -10.52
C LYS A 110 -18.91 12.96 -11.62
N ILE A 111 -19.48 13.95 -12.27
CA ILE A 111 -20.26 13.76 -13.49
C ILE A 111 -19.41 14.31 -14.64
N GLU A 112 -19.02 13.43 -15.56
CA GLU A 112 -18.36 13.81 -16.80
C GLU A 112 -19.32 13.61 -17.98
N ASP A 113 -19.12 14.37 -19.06
CA ASP A 113 -19.95 14.28 -20.24
C ASP A 113 -20.04 12.83 -20.74
N GLY A 114 -21.27 12.32 -20.81
CA GLY A 114 -21.56 10.96 -21.27
C GLY A 114 -21.37 9.86 -20.21
N ASN A 115 -20.87 10.16 -19.01
CA ASN A 115 -20.73 9.16 -17.95
C ASN A 115 -21.83 9.30 -16.89
N MET A 116 -22.88 8.52 -17.05
CA MET A 116 -24.03 8.46 -16.14
C MET A 116 -23.99 7.20 -15.24
N THR A 117 -22.82 6.66 -14.97
CA THR A 117 -22.66 5.44 -14.15
C THR A 117 -23.24 5.66 -12.74
N PRO A 118 -24.19 4.83 -12.27
CA PRO A 118 -24.76 4.97 -10.94
C PRO A 118 -23.73 4.76 -9.82
N LEU A 119 -23.98 5.36 -8.66
CA LEU A 119 -23.09 5.22 -7.49
C LEU A 119 -22.83 3.77 -7.10
N VAL A 120 -23.86 2.92 -7.15
CA VAL A 120 -23.72 1.51 -6.79
C VAL A 120 -22.70 0.79 -7.68
N ASP A 121 -22.64 1.11 -8.96
CA ASP A 121 -21.69 0.51 -9.91
C ASP A 121 -20.30 1.11 -9.75
N ARG A 122 -20.20 2.40 -9.49
CA ARG A 122 -18.91 3.07 -9.17
C ARG A 122 -18.31 2.52 -7.89
N TYR A 123 -19.12 2.26 -6.89
CA TYR A 123 -18.68 1.69 -5.63
C TYR A 123 -18.28 0.22 -5.79
N ALA A 124 -18.98 -0.55 -6.62
CA ALA A 124 -18.66 -1.96 -6.88
C ALA A 124 -17.28 -2.15 -7.51
N THR A 125 -16.82 -1.22 -8.36
CA THR A 125 -15.45 -1.24 -8.92
C THR A 125 -14.38 -1.17 -7.83
N CYS A 126 -14.66 -0.58 -6.69
CA CYS A 126 -13.72 -0.51 -5.57
C CYS A 126 -13.40 -1.89 -4.99
N LYS A 127 -14.30 -2.87 -5.12
CA LYS A 127 -14.02 -4.25 -4.69
C LYS A 127 -12.83 -4.85 -5.44
N ASP A 128 -12.77 -4.68 -6.75
CA ASP A 128 -11.67 -5.19 -7.56
C ASP A 128 -10.34 -4.50 -7.20
N ILE A 129 -10.40 -3.21 -6.88
CA ILE A 129 -9.24 -2.46 -6.40
C ILE A 129 -8.72 -3.01 -5.06
N VAL A 130 -9.61 -3.39 -4.15
CA VAL A 130 -9.23 -4.04 -2.88
C VAL A 130 -8.55 -5.37 -3.14
N GLU A 131 -9.13 -6.22 -3.97
CA GLU A 131 -8.58 -7.55 -4.27
C GLU A 131 -7.22 -7.47 -4.94
N GLU A 132 -7.06 -6.57 -5.92
CA GLU A 132 -5.77 -6.29 -6.55
C GLU A 132 -4.73 -5.77 -5.54
N GLY A 133 -5.11 -4.86 -4.67
CA GLY A 133 -4.25 -4.32 -3.62
C GLY A 133 -3.78 -5.37 -2.61
N LYS A 134 -4.61 -6.35 -2.28
CA LYS A 134 -4.24 -7.49 -1.42
C LYS A 134 -3.15 -8.34 -2.07
N VAL A 135 -3.26 -8.61 -3.36
CA VAL A 135 -2.23 -9.35 -4.11
C VAL A 135 -0.92 -8.57 -4.14
N LEU A 136 -0.99 -7.28 -4.44
CA LEU A 136 0.20 -6.40 -4.48
C LEU A 136 0.89 -6.32 -3.11
N PHE A 137 0.13 -6.20 -2.03
CA PHE A 137 0.70 -6.22 -0.68
C PHE A 137 1.47 -7.52 -0.40
N ARG A 138 0.90 -8.65 -0.78
CA ARG A 138 1.55 -9.97 -0.63
C ARG A 138 2.84 -10.05 -1.45
N ASP A 139 2.81 -9.56 -2.67
CA ASP A 139 3.99 -9.58 -3.55
C ASP A 139 5.11 -8.68 -3.01
N ILE A 140 4.77 -7.50 -2.50
CA ILE A 140 5.73 -6.60 -1.84
C ILE A 140 6.34 -7.28 -0.62
N ASP A 141 5.53 -7.84 0.24
CA ASP A 141 6.01 -8.52 1.46
C ASP A 141 6.93 -9.69 1.13
N ASN A 142 6.58 -10.50 0.13
CA ASN A 142 7.41 -11.60 -0.34
C ASN A 142 8.75 -11.11 -0.91
N ASN A 143 8.75 -10.04 -1.70
CA ASN A 143 9.97 -9.48 -2.27
C ASN A 143 10.88 -8.88 -1.19
N ILE A 144 10.32 -8.25 -0.17
CA ILE A 144 11.08 -7.75 0.98
C ILE A 144 11.73 -8.91 1.75
N ARG A 145 10.99 -9.98 1.99
CA ARG A 145 11.53 -11.18 2.66
C ARG A 145 12.66 -11.82 1.85
N LYS A 146 12.51 -11.92 0.53
CA LYS A 146 13.59 -12.40 -0.35
C LYS A 146 14.83 -11.52 -0.28
N TYR A 147 14.65 -10.20 -0.26
CA TYR A 147 15.77 -9.25 -0.14
C TYR A 147 16.51 -9.43 1.18
N ARG A 148 15.79 -9.60 2.29
CA ARG A 148 16.37 -9.75 3.63
C ARG A 148 17.07 -11.10 3.86
N ASN A 149 16.72 -12.12 3.07
CA ASN A 149 17.27 -13.46 3.18
C ASN A 149 18.47 -13.71 2.24
N LYS A 150 18.87 -12.71 1.47
CA LYS A 150 20.12 -12.74 0.69
C LYS A 150 21.31 -12.34 1.54
#